data_d61f99cad593534d08472cca63662928
#
_entry.id   d61f99cad593534d08472cca63662928
#
_cell.length_a   1.000
_cell.length_b   1.000
_cell.length_c   1.000
_cell.angle_alpha   90.00
_cell.angle_beta   90.00
_cell.angle_gamma   90.00
#
_symmetry.space_group_name_H-M   'P 1'
#
loop_
_entity.id
_entity.type
_entity.pdbx_description
1 polymer ?
#
loop_
_entity_poly.entity_id
_entity_poly.type
_entity_poly.pdbx_seq_one_letter_code
_entity_poly.pdbx_strand_id
1 'polypeptide(L)'
;MCNCKNKLNDFEKYVICEKGTERAFDNEYWNNKTPGIYFCKCCGVPLFSSEHKYDSGTGWPSFYMPVGEILEAPDLKGGMFRVEVMCANCKGHLGHLFGDGPAPTGLRYCINSVSLTFEPKY
;
A
#
# COMPACT_ATOMS: atom_id res chain seq x y z
N MET A 1 2.69 1.65 16.29
CA MET A 1 1.51 2.29 16.89
C MET A 1 0.76 3.08 15.83
N CYS A 2 -0.53 2.93 15.77
CA CYS A 2 -1.35 3.57 14.75
C CYS A 2 -1.91 4.89 15.28
N ASN A 3 -1.33 6.00 14.83
CA ASN A 3 -1.66 7.32 15.38
C ASN A 3 -2.97 7.92 14.87
N CYS A 4 -3.56 7.32 13.84
CA CYS A 4 -4.78 7.84 13.22
C CYS A 4 -6.01 7.01 13.57
N LYS A 5 -5.90 6.14 14.55
CA LYS A 5 -6.94 5.18 14.91
C LYS A 5 -8.31 5.81 15.04
N ASN A 6 -8.39 7.01 15.60
CA ASN A 6 -9.66 7.68 15.84
C ASN A 6 -10.34 8.19 14.58
N LYS A 7 -9.61 8.26 13.46
CA LYS A 7 -10.13 8.77 12.19
C LYS A 7 -10.57 7.66 11.25
N LEU A 8 -10.39 6.41 11.63
CA LEU A 8 -10.61 5.27 10.74
C LEU A 8 -11.86 4.51 11.12
N ASN A 9 -12.56 3.97 10.13
CA ASN A 9 -13.64 3.03 10.39
C ASN A 9 -13.05 1.67 10.78
N ASP A 10 -13.92 0.71 11.10
CA ASP A 10 -13.47 -0.58 11.61
C ASP A 10 -12.62 -1.36 10.60
N PHE A 11 -13.01 -1.34 9.32
CA PHE A 11 -12.24 -2.05 8.30
C PHE A 11 -10.90 -1.38 8.07
N GLU A 12 -10.86 -0.06 8.05
CA GLU A 12 -9.61 0.68 7.89
C GLU A 12 -8.66 0.38 9.04
N LYS A 13 -9.18 0.34 10.27
CA LYS A 13 -8.36 -0.04 11.43
C LYS A 13 -7.83 -1.45 11.31
N TYR A 14 -8.67 -2.38 10.84
CA TYR A 14 -8.25 -3.76 10.66
C TYR A 14 -7.04 -3.87 9.73
N VAL A 15 -7.05 -3.15 8.61
CA VAL A 15 -5.95 -3.21 7.65
C VAL A 15 -4.75 -2.39 8.12
N ILE A 16 -4.96 -1.13 8.48
CA ILE A 16 -3.87 -0.19 8.73
C ILE A 16 -3.22 -0.41 10.09
N CYS A 17 -4.02 -0.67 11.12
CA CYS A 17 -3.51 -0.77 12.49
C CYS A 17 -3.28 -2.21 12.93
N GLU A 18 -4.03 -3.16 12.39
CA GLU A 18 -3.96 -4.55 12.80
C GLU A 18 -3.34 -5.46 11.73
N LYS A 19 -2.81 -4.87 10.66
CA LYS A 19 -2.11 -5.57 9.60
C LYS A 19 -2.98 -6.57 8.83
N GLY A 20 -4.26 -6.25 8.68
CA GLY A 20 -5.15 -7.06 7.88
C GLY A 20 -4.91 -6.86 6.39
N THR A 21 -5.68 -7.57 5.57
CA THR A 21 -5.58 -7.50 4.12
C THR A 21 -6.99 -7.39 3.54
N GLU A 22 -7.17 -6.47 2.60
CA GLU A 22 -8.41 -6.34 1.87
C GLU A 22 -8.51 -7.43 0.81
N ARG A 23 -9.71 -7.62 0.24
CA ARG A 23 -9.92 -8.63 -0.79
C ARG A 23 -9.32 -8.20 -2.12
N ALA A 24 -8.72 -9.17 -2.82
CA ALA A 24 -8.24 -8.96 -4.18
C ALA A 24 -9.42 -8.63 -5.09
N PHE A 25 -9.24 -7.69 -6.01
CA PHE A 25 -10.23 -7.26 -7.00
C PHE A 25 -11.48 -6.63 -6.39
N ASP A 26 -11.54 -6.50 -5.08
CA ASP A 26 -12.67 -5.90 -4.37
C ASP A 26 -12.14 -4.77 -3.50
N ASN A 27 -11.58 -3.76 -4.16
CA ASN A 27 -11.01 -2.59 -3.51
C ASN A 27 -10.95 -1.45 -4.52
N GLU A 28 -10.75 -0.24 -4.03
CA GLU A 28 -10.99 0.95 -4.82
C GLU A 28 -9.98 1.19 -5.93
N TYR A 29 -8.70 0.89 -5.70
CA TYR A 29 -7.64 1.35 -6.59
C TYR A 29 -6.90 0.26 -7.35
N TRP A 30 -7.30 -1.00 -7.25
CA TRP A 30 -6.53 -2.06 -7.90
C TRP A 30 -6.42 -1.82 -9.42
N ASN A 31 -7.44 -1.29 -10.04
CA ASN A 31 -7.46 -1.02 -11.49
C ASN A 31 -7.54 0.47 -11.82
N ASN A 32 -7.22 1.34 -10.87
CA ASN A 32 -7.24 2.78 -11.10
C ASN A 32 -6.07 3.18 -11.99
N LYS A 33 -6.38 3.82 -13.13
CA LYS A 33 -5.36 4.25 -14.11
C LYS A 33 -5.30 5.76 -14.25
N THR A 34 -6.05 6.48 -13.46
CA THR A 34 -6.06 7.94 -13.48
C THR A 34 -4.72 8.49 -13.02
N PRO A 35 -4.12 9.45 -13.75
CA PRO A 35 -2.88 10.06 -13.28
C PRO A 35 -3.07 10.80 -11.96
N GLY A 36 -2.16 10.59 -11.03
CA GLY A 36 -2.25 11.24 -9.73
C GLY A 36 -1.29 10.64 -8.72
N ILE A 37 -1.47 11.05 -7.46
CA ILE A 37 -0.62 10.64 -6.34
C ILE A 37 -1.47 9.92 -5.30
N TYR A 38 -0.90 8.87 -4.72
CA TYR A 38 -1.51 8.11 -3.64
C TYR A 38 -0.85 8.50 -2.33
N PHE A 39 -1.67 8.83 -1.35
CA PHE A 39 -1.24 9.31 -0.03
C PHE A 39 -1.59 8.30 1.04
N CYS A 40 -0.87 8.35 2.16
CA CYS A 40 -1.20 7.52 3.31
C CYS A 40 -2.56 7.92 3.86
N LYS A 41 -3.47 6.96 3.96
CA LYS A 41 -4.81 7.21 4.52
C LYS A 41 -4.73 7.73 5.94
N CYS A 42 -3.75 7.27 6.69
CA CYS A 42 -3.61 7.58 8.10
C CYS A 42 -3.05 8.98 8.33
N CYS A 43 -1.93 9.32 7.72
CA CYS A 43 -1.22 10.57 8.05
C CYS A 43 -1.11 11.55 6.87
N GLY A 44 -1.49 11.15 5.67
CA GLY A 44 -1.58 12.07 4.54
C GLY A 44 -0.30 12.34 3.78
N VAL A 45 0.82 11.67 4.10
CA VAL A 45 2.05 11.89 3.34
C VAL A 45 1.97 11.18 1.98
N PRO A 46 2.62 11.72 0.92
CA PRO A 46 2.63 11.05 -0.38
C PRO A 46 3.46 9.76 -0.31
N LEU A 47 2.95 8.71 -0.92
CA LEU A 47 3.61 7.40 -0.89
C LEU A 47 3.93 6.85 -2.27
N PHE A 48 2.98 6.92 -3.21
CA PHE A 48 3.13 6.33 -4.54
C PHE A 48 2.57 7.23 -5.61
N SER A 49 3.11 7.08 -6.82
CA SER A 49 2.64 7.81 -8.01
C SER A 49 2.02 6.86 -9.01
N SER A 50 1.01 7.34 -9.73
CA SER A 50 0.43 6.60 -10.83
C SER A 50 1.47 6.25 -11.91
N GLU A 51 2.56 7.02 -11.99
CA GLU A 51 3.62 6.76 -12.97
C GLU A 51 4.37 5.46 -12.67
N HIS A 52 4.29 4.97 -11.44
CA HIS A 52 4.95 3.75 -11.04
C HIS A 52 3.97 2.60 -10.80
N LYS A 53 2.70 2.83 -11.08
CA LYS A 53 1.65 1.83 -10.90
C LYS A 53 1.53 0.97 -12.16
N TYR A 54 1.31 -0.32 -11.98
CA TYR A 54 1.12 -1.23 -13.08
C TYR A 54 0.12 -2.33 -12.71
N ASP A 55 -0.39 -3.01 -13.73
CA ASP A 55 -1.34 -4.10 -13.52
C ASP A 55 -0.55 -5.40 -13.28
N SER A 56 -0.52 -5.82 -12.03
CA SER A 56 0.21 -7.04 -11.65
C SER A 56 -0.64 -8.30 -11.80
N GLY A 57 -1.94 -8.15 -12.06
CA GLY A 57 -2.84 -9.29 -12.13
C GLY A 57 -3.24 -9.86 -10.78
N THR A 58 -2.78 -9.25 -9.68
CA THR A 58 -3.02 -9.79 -8.33
C THR A 58 -4.32 -9.32 -7.70
N GLY A 59 -4.91 -8.23 -8.20
CA GLY A 59 -6.13 -7.68 -7.64
C GLY A 59 -5.91 -6.64 -6.54
N TRP A 60 -4.66 -6.23 -6.33
CA TRP A 60 -4.32 -5.12 -5.43
C TRP A 60 -3.50 -4.09 -6.19
N PRO A 61 -3.56 -2.79 -5.78
CA PRO A 61 -2.70 -1.79 -6.38
C PRO A 61 -1.24 -2.21 -6.27
N SER A 62 -0.52 -2.14 -7.37
CA SER A 62 0.88 -2.57 -7.42
C SER A 62 1.74 -1.47 -8.01
N PHE A 63 2.89 -1.23 -7.38
CA PHE A 63 3.82 -0.19 -7.78
C PHE A 63 5.22 -0.78 -7.81
N TYR A 64 6.07 -0.31 -8.73
CA TYR A 64 7.44 -0.85 -8.76
C TYR A 64 8.42 0.02 -7.98
N MET A 65 8.00 1.20 -7.51
CA MET A 65 8.79 2.01 -6.58
C MET A 65 7.90 3.05 -5.91
N PRO A 66 8.26 3.48 -4.69
CA PRO A 66 7.52 4.55 -4.01
C PRO A 66 8.07 5.93 -4.38
N VAL A 67 7.32 6.98 -4.01
CA VAL A 67 7.83 8.36 -4.05
C VAL A 67 8.08 8.91 -2.65
N GLY A 68 7.49 8.27 -1.64
CA GLY A 68 7.72 8.64 -0.24
C GLY A 68 8.62 7.64 0.45
N GLU A 69 8.82 7.85 1.75
CA GLU A 69 9.62 6.92 2.54
C GLU A 69 8.79 5.76 3.03
N ILE A 70 9.35 4.56 2.89
CA ILE A 70 8.66 3.32 3.23
C ILE A 70 9.55 2.54 4.20
N LEU A 71 8.96 2.02 5.27
CA LEU A 71 9.65 1.10 6.18
C LEU A 71 9.36 -0.34 5.75
N GLU A 72 10.34 -1.20 5.97
CA GLU A 72 10.21 -2.63 5.68
C GLU A 72 10.49 -3.42 6.95
N ALA A 73 9.75 -4.51 7.14
CA ALA A 73 9.95 -5.38 8.29
C ALA A 73 9.63 -6.82 7.88
N PRO A 74 10.29 -7.82 8.50
CA PRO A 74 9.95 -9.20 8.20
C PRO A 74 8.56 -9.53 8.73
N ASP A 75 7.83 -10.34 7.97
CA ASP A 75 6.51 -10.80 8.33
C ASP A 75 6.50 -12.32 8.20
N LEU A 76 6.47 -13.02 9.32
CA LEU A 76 6.52 -14.47 9.37
C LEU A 76 5.13 -15.09 9.61
N LYS A 77 4.10 -14.29 9.51
CA LYS A 77 2.74 -14.72 9.76
C LYS A 77 2.34 -15.85 8.81
N GLY A 78 1.67 -16.85 9.32
CA GLY A 78 1.21 -17.96 8.49
C GLY A 78 2.29 -18.92 8.05
N GLY A 79 3.46 -18.87 8.68
CA GLY A 79 4.55 -19.79 8.35
C GLY A 79 5.30 -19.44 7.07
N MET A 80 4.98 -18.29 6.45
CA MET A 80 5.66 -17.84 5.23
C MET A 80 6.48 -16.61 5.54
N PHE A 81 7.65 -16.50 4.91
CA PHE A 81 8.45 -15.29 5.02
C PHE A 81 8.00 -14.28 3.97
N ARG A 82 7.61 -13.10 4.42
CA ARG A 82 7.30 -11.98 3.54
C ARG A 82 7.91 -10.72 4.11
N VAL A 83 7.98 -9.67 3.29
CA VAL A 83 8.44 -8.35 3.73
C VAL A 83 7.23 -7.43 3.79
N GLU A 84 6.91 -6.97 4.98
CA GLU A 84 5.83 -6.01 5.19
C GLU A 84 6.33 -4.61 4.88
N VAL A 85 5.48 -3.77 4.27
CA VAL A 85 5.80 -2.35 4.05
C VAL A 85 4.82 -1.48 4.83
N MET A 86 5.35 -0.42 5.39
CA MET A 86 4.62 0.50 6.25
C MET A 86 4.98 1.93 5.89
N CYS A 87 4.07 2.85 6.20
CA CYS A 87 4.34 4.28 6.08
C CYS A 87 5.44 4.66 7.07
N ALA A 88 6.52 5.29 6.60
CA ALA A 88 7.63 5.65 7.48
C ALA A 88 7.22 6.70 8.51
N ASN A 89 6.21 7.52 8.18
CA ASN A 89 5.78 8.60 9.05
C ASN A 89 4.90 8.11 10.21
N CYS A 90 3.88 7.29 9.92
CA CYS A 90 2.92 6.87 10.95
C CYS A 90 3.01 5.39 11.30
N LYS A 91 3.80 4.61 10.55
CA LYS A 91 3.96 3.16 10.72
C LYS A 91 2.68 2.36 10.46
N GLY A 92 1.71 2.97 9.78
CA GLY A 92 0.51 2.24 9.36
C GLY A 92 0.87 1.19 8.33
N HIS A 93 0.21 0.04 8.42
CA HIS A 93 0.44 -1.08 7.49
C HIS A 93 -0.05 -0.72 6.10
N LEU A 94 0.77 -0.92 5.09
CA LEU A 94 0.41 -0.65 3.70
C LEU A 94 0.21 -1.94 2.90
N GLY A 95 1.10 -2.89 3.04
CA GLY A 95 1.06 -4.12 2.28
C GLY A 95 2.36 -4.89 2.38
N HIS A 96 2.78 -5.50 1.27
CA HIS A 96 3.98 -6.33 1.23
C HIS A 96 4.81 -6.05 0.00
N LEU A 97 6.10 -6.37 0.09
CA LEU A 97 7.06 -6.18 -0.99
C LEU A 97 7.50 -7.53 -1.53
N PHE A 98 7.48 -7.67 -2.84
CA PHE A 98 7.89 -8.90 -3.52
C PHE A 98 8.96 -8.57 -4.56
N GLY A 99 9.75 -9.57 -4.95
CA GLY A 99 10.85 -9.41 -5.90
C GLY A 99 10.47 -9.80 -7.33
N ASP A 100 9.20 -9.82 -7.66
CA ASP A 100 8.71 -10.25 -8.97
C ASP A 100 8.09 -9.11 -9.77
N GLY A 101 8.61 -7.90 -9.60
CA GLY A 101 8.10 -6.72 -10.29
C GLY A 101 8.82 -6.45 -11.60
N PRO A 102 8.38 -5.41 -12.32
CA PRO A 102 8.98 -5.04 -13.60
C PRO A 102 10.25 -4.20 -13.43
N ALA A 103 10.99 -4.05 -14.54
CA ALA A 103 12.05 -3.06 -14.58
C ALA A 103 11.47 -1.68 -14.32
N PRO A 104 12.19 -0.72 -13.76
CA PRO A 104 13.62 -0.77 -13.49
C PRO A 104 14.04 -1.42 -12.18
N THR A 105 13.11 -1.59 -11.20
CA THR A 105 13.49 -2.05 -9.87
C THR A 105 13.41 -3.56 -9.69
N GLY A 106 12.58 -4.23 -10.47
CA GLY A 106 12.31 -5.64 -10.24
C GLY A 106 11.48 -5.90 -8.99
N LEU A 107 10.91 -4.85 -8.38
CA LEU A 107 10.16 -4.94 -7.15
C LEU A 107 8.67 -4.74 -7.38
N ARG A 108 7.85 -5.39 -6.56
CA ARG A 108 6.42 -5.19 -6.55
C ARG A 108 5.95 -4.83 -5.14
N TYR A 109 5.56 -3.57 -4.98
CA TYR A 109 4.91 -3.10 -3.76
C TYR A 109 3.42 -3.39 -3.92
N CYS A 110 2.93 -4.40 -3.23
CA CYS A 110 1.53 -4.82 -3.28
C CYS A 110 0.81 -4.17 -2.11
N ILE A 111 -0.02 -3.18 -2.39
CA ILE A 111 -0.53 -2.25 -1.38
C ILE A 111 -2.05 -2.39 -1.25
N ASN A 112 -2.56 -2.30 -0.04
CA ASN A 112 -4.00 -2.29 0.21
C ASN A 112 -4.59 -0.93 -0.17
N SER A 113 -5.63 -0.92 -1.01
CA SER A 113 -6.31 0.33 -1.38
C SER A 113 -6.80 1.10 -0.16
N VAL A 114 -7.28 0.37 0.84
CA VAL A 114 -7.86 0.99 2.04
C VAL A 114 -6.81 1.74 2.85
N SER A 115 -5.52 1.47 2.62
CA SER A 115 -4.42 2.19 3.26
C SER A 115 -4.07 3.49 2.57
N LEU A 116 -4.72 3.79 1.45
CA LEU A 116 -4.38 4.91 0.58
C LEU A 116 -5.56 5.84 0.37
N THR A 117 -5.25 7.12 0.12
CA THR A 117 -6.17 8.04 -0.55
C THR A 117 -5.54 8.43 -1.87
N PHE A 118 -6.33 8.90 -2.80
CA PHE A 118 -5.86 9.23 -4.14
C PHE A 118 -6.30 10.63 -4.52
N GLU A 119 -5.35 11.42 -5.05
CA GLU A 119 -5.69 12.73 -5.63
C GLU A 119 -5.25 12.75 -7.09
N PRO A 120 -6.19 12.97 -8.03
CA PRO A 120 -5.81 13.09 -9.43
C PRO A 120 -5.00 14.35 -9.64
N LYS A 121 -4.13 14.32 -10.65
CA LYS A 121 -3.28 15.47 -10.96
C LYS A 121 -4.09 16.67 -11.42
N TYR A 122 -5.21 16.44 -12.02
CA TYR A 122 -6.13 17.50 -12.47
C TYR A 122 -7.52 17.06 -12.32
#